data_ca3f17c619c93395e69e8ff256fca9eb
#
_entry.id   ca3f17c619c93395e69e8ff256fca9eb
#
_cell.length_a   1.000
_cell.length_b   1.000
_cell.length_c   1.000
_cell.angle_alpha   90.00
_cell.angle_beta   90.00
_cell.angle_gamma   90.00
#
_symmetry.space_group_name_H-M   'P 1'
#
loop_
_entity.id
_entity.type
_entity.pdbx_description
1 polymer ?
#
loop_
_entity_poly.entity_id
_entity_poly.type
_entity_poly.pdbx_seq_one_letter_code
_entity_poly.pdbx_strand_id
1 'polypeptide(L)'
;MTGAFDYSGSEYHELRHPEFLADEELREAWSTFSDIAYFGKVAPGDIVLEFGAGLGTNLLEVSKRAETWMVEPAAVGRALASQQGIRAASSLDELPPDLKVDYLLCRHVLEHVCDPRGTLASLHKLLKSDGVLTLVLPCESPDTRPDVSDIDHHLFCWNPRTISNLLQISGFKVVNIRYEHFNGRRKLLPLYRFAGAQAYALTIRFFGRILGCRELVIESTTA
;
A
#
# COMPACT_ATOMS: atom_id res chain seq x y z
N MET A 1 -4.64 11.20 -28.39
CA MET A 1 -3.94 11.62 -27.18
C MET A 1 -3.85 10.41 -26.26
N THR A 2 -2.72 9.73 -26.28
CA THR A 2 -2.43 8.57 -25.41
C THR A 2 -1.61 9.07 -24.20
N GLY A 3 -2.22 9.90 -23.36
CA GLY A 3 -1.60 10.29 -22.11
C GLY A 3 -1.83 9.17 -21.09
N ALA A 4 -0.78 8.46 -20.68
CA ALA A 4 -0.80 7.76 -19.42
C ALA A 4 -1.15 8.80 -18.34
N PHE A 5 -2.02 8.45 -17.42
CA PHE A 5 -2.36 9.33 -16.30
C PHE A 5 -1.08 9.60 -15.49
N ASP A 6 -0.79 10.87 -15.24
CA ASP A 6 0.43 11.28 -14.54
C ASP A 6 0.17 11.39 -13.04
N TYR A 7 0.58 10.39 -12.30
CA TYR A 7 0.52 10.38 -10.82
C TYR A 7 1.67 11.17 -10.16
N SER A 8 2.58 11.79 -10.92
CA SER A 8 3.70 12.55 -10.35
C SER A 8 3.30 13.91 -9.77
N GLY A 9 2.13 14.42 -10.17
CA GLY A 9 1.56 15.66 -9.66
C GLY A 9 1.00 15.55 -8.25
N SER A 10 0.92 16.66 -7.52
CA SER A 10 0.26 16.74 -6.20
C SER A 10 -1.26 16.62 -6.29
N GLU A 11 -1.83 16.94 -7.45
CA GLU A 11 -3.28 17.02 -7.67
C GLU A 11 -4.04 15.75 -7.32
N TYR A 12 -3.47 14.57 -7.63
CA TYR A 12 -4.09 13.30 -7.29
C TYR A 12 -4.28 13.17 -5.77
N HIS A 13 -3.24 13.45 -4.99
CA HIS A 13 -3.31 13.34 -3.53
C HIS A 13 -4.21 14.41 -2.90
N GLU A 14 -4.25 15.62 -3.47
CA GLU A 14 -5.14 16.70 -3.04
C GLU A 14 -6.61 16.35 -3.27
N LEU A 15 -6.92 15.67 -4.36
CA LEU A 15 -8.29 15.25 -4.70
C LEU A 15 -8.69 13.98 -3.94
N ARG A 16 -7.80 13.00 -3.84
CA ARG A 16 -8.12 11.67 -3.30
C ARG A 16 -7.98 11.57 -1.79
N HIS A 17 -7.00 12.29 -1.23
CA HIS A 17 -6.60 12.18 0.18
C HIS A 17 -6.48 13.51 0.92
N PRO A 18 -7.39 14.50 0.72
CA PRO A 18 -7.26 15.84 1.32
C PRO A 18 -7.20 15.79 2.85
N GLU A 19 -7.95 14.87 3.47
CA GLU A 19 -7.96 14.68 4.91
C GLU A 19 -6.63 14.18 5.47
N PHE A 20 -5.93 13.30 4.74
CA PHE A 20 -4.62 12.79 5.15
C PHE A 20 -3.52 13.84 4.98
N LEU A 21 -3.65 14.75 4.02
CA LEU A 21 -2.74 15.90 3.90
C LEU A 21 -2.91 16.86 5.08
N ALA A 22 -4.14 17.11 5.52
CA ALA A 22 -4.46 18.12 6.51
C ALA A 22 -4.36 17.63 7.98
N ASP A 23 -4.42 16.31 8.24
CA ASP A 23 -4.61 15.77 9.58
C ASP A 23 -3.53 14.72 9.90
N GLU A 24 -2.52 15.12 10.70
CA GLU A 24 -1.42 14.25 11.10
C GLU A 24 -1.88 13.11 11.99
N GLU A 25 -2.80 13.38 12.92
CA GLU A 25 -3.33 12.35 13.81
C GLU A 25 -4.10 11.27 13.04
N LEU A 26 -4.82 11.66 11.98
CA LEU A 26 -5.46 10.68 11.11
C LEU A 26 -4.43 9.80 10.41
N ARG A 27 -3.30 10.38 9.96
CA ARG A 27 -2.19 9.60 9.39
C ARG A 27 -1.61 8.61 10.40
N GLU A 28 -1.38 9.04 11.64
CA GLU A 28 -0.87 8.17 12.71
C GLU A 28 -1.84 7.02 13.03
N ALA A 29 -3.12 7.32 13.21
CA ALA A 29 -4.14 6.31 13.48
C ALA A 29 -4.25 5.30 12.33
N TRP A 30 -4.20 5.77 11.09
CA TRP A 30 -4.19 4.92 9.91
C TRP A 30 -2.93 4.07 9.82
N SER A 31 -1.76 4.66 10.08
CA SER A 31 -0.48 3.95 10.10
C SER A 31 -0.48 2.80 11.10
N THR A 32 -1.02 3.04 12.30
CA THR A 32 -1.16 1.99 13.31
C THR A 32 -2.09 0.86 12.84
N PHE A 33 -3.18 1.19 12.15
CA PHE A 33 -4.02 0.16 11.52
C PHE A 33 -3.24 -0.61 10.45
N SER A 34 -2.52 0.10 9.57
CA SER A 34 -1.71 -0.51 8.51
C SER A 34 -0.64 -1.43 9.06
N ASP A 35 -0.01 -1.06 10.17
CA ASP A 35 0.96 -1.88 10.86
C ASP A 35 0.35 -3.21 11.34
N ILE A 36 -0.81 -3.16 11.97
CA ILE A 36 -1.55 -4.36 12.41
C ILE A 36 -2.01 -5.20 11.21
N ALA A 37 -2.43 -4.54 10.12
CA ALA A 37 -3.03 -5.22 8.98
C ALA A 37 -2.00 -5.83 8.03
N TYR A 38 -0.87 -5.15 7.79
CA TYR A 38 0.05 -5.51 6.71
C TYR A 38 1.48 -5.80 7.18
N PHE A 39 1.95 -5.23 8.31
CA PHE A 39 3.33 -5.30 8.78
C PHE A 39 3.53 -6.12 10.06
N GLY A 40 2.51 -6.87 10.50
CA GLY A 40 2.55 -7.61 11.76
C GLY A 40 3.68 -8.66 11.89
N LYS A 41 4.35 -8.99 10.78
CA LYS A 41 5.49 -9.93 10.75
C LYS A 41 6.84 -9.20 10.70
N VAL A 42 6.86 -7.88 10.52
CA VAL A 42 8.10 -7.10 10.45
C VAL A 42 8.76 -7.03 11.81
N ALA A 43 10.00 -7.51 11.88
CA ALA A 43 10.81 -7.50 13.08
C ALA A 43 11.65 -6.23 13.22
N PRO A 44 12.13 -5.90 14.42
CA PRO A 44 13.10 -4.83 14.61
C PRO A 44 14.38 -5.07 13.80
N GLY A 45 14.79 -4.06 13.01
CA GLY A 45 15.98 -4.10 12.17
C GLY A 45 15.76 -4.65 10.77
N ASP A 46 14.53 -5.08 10.42
CA ASP A 46 14.19 -5.41 9.03
C ASP A 46 14.26 -4.17 8.13
N ILE A 47 14.47 -4.42 6.85
CA ILE A 47 14.37 -3.40 5.79
C ILE A 47 13.02 -3.56 5.09
N VAL A 48 12.21 -2.52 5.13
CA VAL A 48 10.86 -2.46 4.57
C VAL A 48 10.81 -1.49 3.41
N LEU A 49 10.20 -1.89 2.31
CA LEU A 49 9.93 -1.02 1.16
C LEU A 49 8.42 -0.98 0.87
N GLU A 50 7.87 0.20 0.65
CA GLU A 50 6.54 0.35 0.05
C GLU A 50 6.66 0.92 -1.37
N PHE A 51 6.10 0.20 -2.34
CA PHE A 51 6.02 0.63 -3.73
C PHE A 51 4.68 1.30 -4.01
N GLY A 52 4.70 2.56 -4.46
CA GLY A 52 3.53 3.42 -4.62
C GLY A 52 2.97 3.87 -3.27
N ALA A 53 3.83 4.41 -2.41
CA ALA A 53 3.51 4.66 -1.02
C ALA A 53 2.60 5.89 -0.78
N GLY A 54 2.30 6.66 -1.82
CA GLY A 54 1.52 7.88 -1.70
C GLY A 54 2.15 8.86 -0.70
N LEU A 55 1.43 9.18 0.36
CA LEU A 55 1.93 10.08 1.41
C LEU A 55 2.87 9.39 2.44
N GLY A 56 3.24 8.13 2.23
CA GLY A 56 4.06 7.36 3.16
C GLY A 56 3.34 6.95 4.45
N THR A 57 2.03 7.15 4.50
CA THR A 57 1.23 6.98 5.72
C THR A 57 1.29 5.56 6.27
N ASN A 58 1.34 4.52 5.44
CA ASN A 58 1.41 3.14 5.92
C ASN A 58 2.71 2.84 6.67
N LEU A 59 3.80 3.56 6.36
CA LEU A 59 5.13 3.32 6.90
C LEU A 59 5.41 3.99 8.24
N LEU A 60 4.62 4.98 8.68
CA LEU A 60 4.93 5.79 9.87
C LEU A 60 5.10 4.95 11.14
N GLU A 61 4.25 3.96 11.40
CA GLU A 61 4.36 3.13 12.61
C GLU A 61 5.50 2.12 12.50
N VAL A 62 5.64 1.45 11.35
CA VAL A 62 6.70 0.45 11.14
C VAL A 62 8.10 1.09 11.12
N SER A 63 8.24 2.35 10.70
CA SER A 63 9.51 3.09 10.71
C SER A 63 10.13 3.27 12.09
N LYS A 64 9.33 3.15 13.16
CA LYS A 64 9.81 3.21 14.53
C LYS A 64 10.68 2.02 14.93
N ARG A 65 10.63 0.90 14.17
CA ARG A 65 11.37 -0.33 14.48
C ARG A 65 12.16 -0.93 13.32
N ALA A 66 11.90 -0.50 12.08
CA ALA A 66 12.50 -1.01 10.87
C ALA A 66 13.13 0.10 10.03
N GLU A 67 14.11 -0.23 9.20
CA GLU A 67 14.58 0.69 8.17
C GLU A 67 13.55 0.76 7.06
N THR A 68 13.05 1.96 6.74
CA THR A 68 11.95 2.12 5.80
C THR A 68 12.34 2.90 4.55
N TRP A 69 11.92 2.36 3.43
CA TRP A 69 12.05 2.92 2.10
C TRP A 69 10.68 3.08 1.45
N MET A 70 10.55 4.05 0.58
CA MET A 70 9.38 4.19 -0.28
C MET A 70 9.78 4.52 -1.71
N VAL A 71 8.96 4.07 -2.65
CA VAL A 71 8.97 4.56 -4.03
C VAL A 71 7.65 5.23 -4.30
N GLU A 72 7.70 6.52 -4.69
CA GLU A 72 6.50 7.32 -4.94
C GLU A 72 6.83 8.43 -5.97
N PRO A 73 6.14 8.49 -7.12
CA PRO A 73 6.41 9.52 -8.12
C PRO A 73 6.03 10.94 -7.66
N ALA A 74 5.04 11.11 -6.78
CA ALA A 74 4.62 12.42 -6.31
C ALA A 74 5.59 13.03 -5.29
N ALA A 75 6.10 14.22 -5.58
CA ALA A 75 7.06 14.92 -4.72
C ALA A 75 6.51 15.25 -3.33
N VAL A 76 5.22 15.58 -3.24
CA VAL A 76 4.56 15.90 -1.96
C VAL A 76 4.61 14.71 -0.99
N GLY A 77 4.37 13.50 -1.48
CA GLY A 77 4.43 12.29 -0.67
C GLY A 77 5.84 12.03 -0.15
N ARG A 78 6.85 12.11 -1.04
CA ARG A 78 8.24 11.93 -0.66
C ARG A 78 8.72 12.96 0.36
N ALA A 79 8.30 14.22 0.21
CA ALA A 79 8.66 15.28 1.15
C ALA A 79 8.09 15.04 2.54
N LEU A 80 6.82 14.63 2.65
CA LEU A 80 6.18 14.30 3.91
C LEU A 80 6.86 13.10 4.59
N ALA A 81 7.11 12.03 3.86
CA ALA A 81 7.74 10.82 4.37
C ALA A 81 9.19 11.08 4.85
N SER A 82 9.94 11.89 4.10
CA SER A 82 11.33 12.24 4.48
C SER A 82 11.40 13.01 5.80
N GLN A 83 10.41 13.83 6.13
CA GLN A 83 10.32 14.51 7.42
C GLN A 83 10.15 13.54 8.60
N GLN A 84 9.67 12.33 8.31
CA GLN A 84 9.47 11.24 9.29
C GLN A 84 10.61 10.23 9.29
N GLY A 85 11.73 10.52 8.58
CA GLY A 85 12.89 9.63 8.51
C GLY A 85 12.75 8.47 7.53
N ILE A 86 11.70 8.44 6.72
CA ILE A 86 11.51 7.43 5.67
C ILE A 86 12.34 7.81 4.46
N ARG A 87 13.16 6.90 3.95
CA ARG A 87 13.95 7.11 2.73
C ARG A 87 13.06 7.01 1.50
N ALA A 88 13.12 7.99 0.61
CA ALA A 88 12.20 8.12 -0.50
C ALA A 88 12.93 8.21 -1.84
N ALA A 89 12.44 7.46 -2.83
CA ALA A 89 12.86 7.50 -4.23
C ALA A 89 11.64 7.81 -5.12
N SER A 90 11.86 8.43 -6.28
CA SER A 90 10.77 8.73 -7.23
C SER A 90 10.45 7.52 -8.12
N SER A 91 11.41 6.61 -8.29
CA SER A 91 11.27 5.40 -9.09
C SER A 91 12.13 4.27 -8.53
N LEU A 92 11.93 3.04 -9.02
CA LEU A 92 12.76 1.88 -8.65
C LEU A 92 14.23 2.06 -9.06
N ASP A 93 14.50 2.81 -10.13
CA ASP A 93 15.85 3.01 -10.65
C ASP A 93 16.71 3.95 -9.77
N GLU A 94 16.07 4.72 -8.89
CA GLU A 94 16.76 5.59 -7.92
C GLU A 94 17.13 4.86 -6.63
N LEU A 95 16.64 3.64 -6.42
CA LEU A 95 17.03 2.85 -5.25
C LEU A 95 18.49 2.40 -5.36
N PRO A 96 19.18 2.21 -4.21
CA PRO A 96 20.52 1.62 -4.23
C PRO A 96 20.54 0.28 -4.99
N PRO A 97 21.49 0.05 -5.89
CA PRO A 97 21.49 -1.11 -6.79
C PRO A 97 21.62 -2.46 -6.05
N ASP A 98 22.16 -2.44 -4.86
CA ASP A 98 22.33 -3.58 -3.96
C ASP A 98 21.26 -3.68 -2.87
N LEU A 99 20.27 -2.79 -2.88
CA LEU A 99 19.20 -2.83 -1.89
C LEU A 99 18.44 -4.15 -1.95
N LYS A 100 18.38 -4.83 -0.80
CA LYS A 100 17.58 -6.02 -0.57
C LYS A 100 16.70 -5.81 0.66
N VAL A 101 15.41 -6.07 0.51
CA VAL A 101 14.42 -5.83 1.57
C VAL A 101 13.87 -7.13 2.13
N ASP A 102 13.57 -7.12 3.42
CA ASP A 102 12.92 -8.23 4.12
C ASP A 102 11.42 -8.24 3.83
N TYR A 103 10.85 -7.05 3.68
CA TYR A 103 9.42 -6.89 3.50
C TYR A 103 9.10 -5.82 2.44
N LEU A 104 8.21 -6.15 1.51
CA LEU A 104 7.72 -5.25 0.48
C LEU A 104 6.20 -5.15 0.53
N LEU A 105 5.69 -3.94 0.69
CA LEU A 105 4.26 -3.63 0.52
C LEU A 105 4.03 -2.99 -0.85
N CYS A 106 3.01 -3.47 -1.56
CA CYS A 106 2.48 -2.83 -2.76
C CYS A 106 0.97 -2.74 -2.59
N ARG A 107 0.46 -1.56 -2.26
CA ARG A 107 -0.95 -1.37 -1.92
C ARG A 107 -1.61 -0.36 -2.85
N HIS A 108 -2.65 -0.80 -3.55
CA HIS A 108 -3.43 0.01 -4.51
C HIS A 108 -2.54 0.68 -5.57
N VAL A 109 -1.68 -0.13 -6.23
CA VAL A 109 -0.77 0.33 -7.28
C VAL A 109 -0.85 -0.55 -8.51
N LEU A 110 -0.91 -1.88 -8.35
CA LEU A 110 -0.77 -2.80 -9.47
C LEU A 110 -1.91 -2.67 -10.49
N GLU A 111 -3.07 -2.20 -10.05
CA GLU A 111 -4.21 -1.88 -10.90
C GLU A 111 -3.99 -0.70 -11.84
N HIS A 112 -3.02 0.17 -11.55
CA HIS A 112 -2.72 1.36 -12.33
C HIS A 112 -1.55 1.18 -13.32
N VAL A 113 -0.72 0.15 -13.15
CA VAL A 113 0.49 -0.01 -13.97
C VAL A 113 0.20 -0.69 -15.30
N CYS A 114 0.77 -0.20 -16.40
CA CYS A 114 0.55 -0.78 -17.74
C CYS A 114 1.16 -2.17 -17.91
N ASP A 115 2.26 -2.48 -17.22
CA ASP A 115 2.92 -3.79 -17.22
C ASP A 115 3.04 -4.36 -15.79
N PRO A 116 1.97 -4.97 -15.27
CA PRO A 116 1.99 -5.52 -13.91
C PRO A 116 2.96 -6.69 -13.77
N ARG A 117 3.21 -7.46 -14.83
CA ARG A 117 4.19 -8.56 -14.78
C ARG A 117 5.62 -8.04 -14.68
N GLY A 118 5.99 -7.06 -15.51
CA GLY A 118 7.32 -6.43 -15.45
C GLY A 118 7.56 -5.73 -14.12
N THR A 119 6.53 -5.06 -13.58
CA THR A 119 6.58 -4.45 -12.26
C THR A 119 6.85 -5.51 -11.19
N LEU A 120 6.08 -6.59 -11.13
CA LEU A 120 6.29 -7.67 -10.17
C LEU A 120 7.68 -8.31 -10.30
N ALA A 121 8.18 -8.50 -11.52
CA ALA A 121 9.53 -9.02 -11.73
C ALA A 121 10.63 -8.07 -11.22
N SER A 122 10.40 -6.76 -11.28
CA SER A 122 11.30 -5.75 -10.71
C SER A 122 11.26 -5.76 -9.18
N LEU A 123 10.05 -5.84 -8.59
CA LEU A 123 9.87 -5.95 -7.15
C LEU A 123 10.47 -7.26 -6.60
N HIS A 124 10.36 -8.37 -7.33
CA HIS A 124 10.95 -9.65 -6.96
C HIS A 124 12.49 -9.55 -6.79
N LYS A 125 13.16 -8.78 -7.65
CA LYS A 125 14.61 -8.58 -7.57
C LYS A 125 15.05 -7.82 -6.31
N LEU A 126 14.18 -7.04 -5.70
CA LEU A 126 14.47 -6.28 -4.48
C LEU A 126 14.34 -7.12 -3.22
N LEU A 127 13.58 -8.22 -3.25
CA LEU A 127 13.39 -9.06 -2.08
C LEU A 127 14.64 -9.91 -1.78
N LYS A 128 14.91 -10.11 -0.49
CA LYS A 128 15.78 -11.17 -0.01
C LYS A 128 15.18 -12.55 -0.32
N SER A 129 15.97 -13.62 -0.20
CA SER A 129 15.53 -15.00 -0.50
C SER A 129 14.36 -15.47 0.37
N ASP A 130 14.23 -14.93 1.58
CA ASP A 130 13.17 -15.19 2.54
C ASP A 130 12.22 -13.98 2.71
N GLY A 131 12.39 -12.98 1.84
CA GLY A 131 11.60 -11.76 1.85
C GLY A 131 10.12 -11.99 1.50
N VAL A 132 9.27 -11.14 2.04
CA VAL A 132 7.82 -11.22 1.88
C VAL A 132 7.30 -10.05 1.06
N LEU A 133 6.54 -10.33 0.01
CA LEU A 133 5.68 -9.37 -0.67
C LEU A 133 4.26 -9.45 -0.08
N THR A 134 3.76 -8.34 0.44
CA THR A 134 2.33 -8.15 0.69
C THR A 134 1.75 -7.27 -0.41
N LEU A 135 0.90 -7.87 -1.22
CA LEU A 135 0.15 -7.19 -2.26
C LEU A 135 -1.27 -6.94 -1.80
N VAL A 136 -1.72 -5.70 -1.90
CA VAL A 136 -3.07 -5.28 -1.49
C VAL A 136 -3.77 -4.62 -2.67
N LEU A 137 -4.94 -5.14 -3.02
CA LEU A 137 -5.67 -4.76 -4.22
C LEU A 137 -7.12 -4.40 -3.90
N PRO A 138 -7.74 -3.46 -4.62
CA PRO A 138 -9.14 -3.13 -4.46
C PRO A 138 -10.02 -4.32 -4.86
N CYS A 139 -11.15 -4.46 -4.19
CA CYS A 139 -12.19 -5.43 -4.55
C CYS A 139 -13.26 -4.73 -5.37
N GLU A 140 -13.07 -4.68 -6.66
CA GLU A 140 -14.01 -4.07 -7.60
C GLU A 140 -14.93 -5.11 -8.23
N SER A 141 -16.13 -4.67 -8.60
CA SER A 141 -17.02 -5.50 -9.40
C SER A 141 -16.57 -5.53 -10.86
N PRO A 142 -16.51 -6.70 -11.52
CA PRO A 142 -16.24 -6.78 -12.94
C PRO A 142 -17.34 -6.11 -13.80
N ASP A 143 -18.50 -5.84 -13.22
CA ASP A 143 -19.62 -5.17 -13.88
C ASP A 143 -19.64 -3.64 -13.68
N THR A 144 -18.59 -3.08 -13.08
CA THR A 144 -18.46 -1.63 -12.90
C THR A 144 -18.43 -0.94 -14.25
N ARG A 145 -19.35 0.03 -14.43
CA ARG A 145 -19.45 0.79 -15.68
C ARG A 145 -18.46 1.93 -15.71
N PRO A 146 -18.03 2.36 -16.93
CA PRO A 146 -17.19 3.55 -17.06
C PRO A 146 -17.84 4.76 -16.42
N ASP A 147 -17.07 5.52 -15.65
CA ASP A 147 -17.44 6.80 -15.08
C ASP A 147 -16.50 7.87 -15.62
N VAL A 148 -17.05 8.94 -16.18
CA VAL A 148 -16.25 10.07 -16.70
C VAL A 148 -15.61 10.90 -15.61
N SER A 149 -16.04 10.74 -14.36
CA SER A 149 -15.47 11.36 -13.16
C SER A 149 -14.49 10.46 -12.43
N ASP A 150 -14.15 9.29 -13.01
CA ASP A 150 -13.19 8.37 -12.42
C ASP A 150 -11.79 9.02 -12.36
N ILE A 151 -11.32 9.22 -11.13
CA ILE A 151 -9.98 9.76 -10.85
C ILE A 151 -8.97 8.66 -10.53
N ASP A 152 -9.44 7.43 -10.30
CA ASP A 152 -8.58 6.30 -9.94
C ASP A 152 -7.92 5.66 -11.18
N HIS A 153 -8.58 5.71 -12.34
CA HIS A 153 -8.06 5.20 -13.62
C HIS A 153 -7.52 3.76 -13.56
N HIS A 154 -8.27 2.85 -12.92
CA HIS A 154 -7.85 1.45 -12.83
C HIS A 154 -7.83 0.79 -14.22
N LEU A 155 -6.69 0.21 -14.59
CA LEU A 155 -6.51 -0.54 -15.83
C LEU A 155 -6.87 -2.01 -15.67
N PHE A 156 -6.81 -2.55 -14.44
CA PHE A 156 -7.03 -3.95 -14.13
C PHE A 156 -7.96 -4.12 -12.94
N CYS A 157 -8.85 -5.11 -13.06
CA CYS A 157 -9.66 -5.61 -11.96
C CYS A 157 -9.15 -7.00 -11.57
N TRP A 158 -8.84 -7.20 -10.30
CA TRP A 158 -8.19 -8.39 -9.80
C TRP A 158 -9.13 -9.27 -8.98
N ASN A 159 -8.96 -10.57 -9.11
CA ASN A 159 -9.54 -11.56 -8.20
C ASN A 159 -8.44 -12.53 -7.72
N PRO A 160 -8.69 -13.33 -6.65
CA PRO A 160 -7.67 -14.22 -6.10
C PRO A 160 -6.99 -15.12 -7.12
N ARG A 161 -7.74 -15.65 -8.09
CA ARG A 161 -7.18 -16.55 -9.12
C ARG A 161 -6.26 -15.83 -10.08
N THR A 162 -6.72 -14.71 -10.66
CA THR A 162 -5.95 -14.02 -11.71
C THR A 162 -4.66 -13.44 -11.16
N ILE A 163 -4.69 -12.85 -9.97
CA ILE A 163 -3.48 -12.31 -9.38
C ILE A 163 -2.52 -13.41 -8.87
N SER A 164 -3.03 -14.53 -8.35
CA SER A 164 -2.17 -15.67 -7.95
C SER A 164 -1.43 -16.25 -9.16
N ASN A 165 -2.10 -16.39 -10.30
CA ASN A 165 -1.46 -16.83 -11.53
C ASN A 165 -0.37 -15.85 -11.99
N LEU A 166 -0.64 -14.54 -11.93
CA LEU A 166 0.33 -13.52 -12.29
C LEU A 166 1.55 -13.54 -11.35
N LEU A 167 1.35 -13.64 -10.05
CA LEU A 167 2.42 -13.77 -9.06
C LEU A 167 3.29 -15.00 -9.36
N GLN A 168 2.67 -16.14 -9.63
CA GLN A 168 3.39 -17.38 -9.92
C GLN A 168 4.30 -17.26 -11.16
N ILE A 169 3.80 -16.70 -12.26
CA ILE A 169 4.62 -16.51 -13.48
C ILE A 169 5.65 -15.37 -13.33
N SER A 170 5.55 -14.57 -12.28
CA SER A 170 6.50 -13.51 -11.91
C SER A 170 7.54 -13.96 -10.89
N GLY A 171 7.58 -15.26 -10.53
CA GLY A 171 8.58 -15.85 -9.65
C GLY A 171 8.18 -15.86 -8.16
N PHE A 172 6.92 -15.60 -7.83
CA PHE A 172 6.42 -15.62 -6.45
C PHE A 172 5.68 -16.91 -6.13
N LYS A 173 5.79 -17.33 -4.87
CA LYS A 173 4.96 -18.37 -4.26
C LYS A 173 3.95 -17.70 -3.33
N VAL A 174 2.67 -17.81 -3.64
CA VAL A 174 1.60 -17.32 -2.78
C VAL A 174 1.53 -18.17 -1.50
N VAL A 175 1.59 -17.50 -0.35
CA VAL A 175 1.58 -18.13 0.98
C VAL A 175 0.23 -17.97 1.67
N ASN A 176 -0.40 -16.80 1.51
CA ASN A 176 -1.67 -16.49 2.16
C ASN A 176 -2.52 -15.56 1.30
N ILE A 177 -3.83 -15.77 1.34
CA ILE A 177 -4.83 -14.91 0.69
C ILE A 177 -5.94 -14.63 1.69
N ARG A 178 -6.25 -13.36 1.91
CA ARG A 178 -7.34 -12.94 2.79
C ARG A 178 -7.99 -11.66 2.31
N TYR A 179 -9.15 -11.36 2.86
CA TYR A 179 -9.77 -10.05 2.73
C TYR A 179 -9.55 -9.26 4.02
N GLU A 180 -9.02 -8.05 3.90
CA GLU A 180 -9.00 -7.09 4.98
C GLU A 180 -10.21 -6.16 4.84
N HIS A 181 -10.86 -5.90 5.96
CA HIS A 181 -12.03 -5.03 6.01
C HIS A 181 -11.66 -3.75 6.74
N PHE A 182 -12.01 -2.61 6.15
CA PHE A 182 -11.73 -1.34 6.79
C PHE A 182 -12.76 -0.29 6.40
N ASN A 183 -13.09 0.59 7.31
CA ASN A 183 -13.76 1.84 7.05
C ASN A 183 -13.27 2.86 8.10
N GLY A 184 -12.05 3.36 7.87
CA GLY A 184 -11.44 4.38 8.72
C GLY A 184 -12.08 5.74 8.43
N ARG A 185 -12.56 6.39 9.47
CA ARG A 185 -13.14 7.74 9.36
C ARG A 185 -12.56 8.63 10.45
N ARG A 186 -12.32 9.90 10.12
CA ARG A 186 -11.90 10.93 11.08
C ARG A 186 -12.77 10.97 12.35
N LYS A 187 -14.07 10.66 12.21
CA LYS A 187 -15.01 10.57 13.34
C LYS A 187 -14.64 9.50 14.38
N LEU A 188 -13.78 8.55 14.03
CA LEU A 188 -13.32 7.49 14.93
C LEU A 188 -11.99 7.83 15.65
N LEU A 189 -11.36 8.96 15.37
CA LEU A 189 -10.14 9.39 16.08
C LEU A 189 -10.30 9.48 17.60
N PRO A 190 -11.44 9.94 18.18
CA PRO A 190 -11.61 9.87 19.63
C PRO A 190 -11.43 8.46 20.20
N LEU A 191 -11.86 7.42 19.46
CA LEU A 191 -11.65 6.04 19.90
C LEU A 191 -10.16 5.66 19.91
N TYR A 192 -9.41 6.10 18.90
CA TYR A 192 -7.96 5.91 18.84
C TYR A 192 -7.28 6.52 20.07
N ARG A 193 -7.64 7.77 20.41
CA ARG A 193 -7.08 8.50 21.57
C ARG A 193 -7.37 7.85 22.91
N PHE A 194 -8.62 7.40 23.13
CA PHE A 194 -9.09 6.94 24.45
C PHE A 194 -8.96 5.44 24.67
N ALA A 195 -9.09 4.64 23.63
CA ALA A 195 -9.09 3.18 23.72
C ALA A 195 -7.90 2.51 23.01
N GLY A 196 -7.06 3.30 22.33
CA GLY A 196 -5.82 2.84 21.69
C GLY A 196 -6.02 2.16 20.34
N ALA A 197 -4.90 1.79 19.76
CA ALA A 197 -4.78 1.29 18.39
C ALA A 197 -5.59 0.01 18.11
N GLN A 198 -5.60 -0.94 19.03
CA GLN A 198 -6.30 -2.21 18.86
C GLN A 198 -7.81 -2.01 18.79
N ALA A 199 -8.37 -1.19 19.69
CA ALA A 199 -9.79 -0.88 19.69
C ALA A 199 -10.20 -0.12 18.42
N TYR A 200 -9.37 0.82 17.98
CA TYR A 200 -9.55 1.51 16.71
C TYR A 200 -9.55 0.54 15.53
N ALA A 201 -8.55 -0.34 15.42
CA ALA A 201 -8.44 -1.32 14.35
C ALA A 201 -9.64 -2.29 14.31
N LEU A 202 -10.08 -2.79 15.47
CA LEU A 202 -11.26 -3.65 15.56
C LEU A 202 -12.53 -2.93 15.10
N THR A 203 -12.67 -1.66 15.46
CA THR A 203 -13.85 -0.86 15.12
C THR A 203 -13.91 -0.56 13.63
N ILE A 204 -12.80 -0.15 13.02
CA ILE A 204 -12.81 0.11 11.57
C ILE A 204 -13.00 -1.18 10.76
N ARG A 205 -12.51 -2.34 11.23
CA ARG A 205 -12.81 -3.64 10.65
C ARG A 205 -14.27 -4.03 10.76
N PHE A 206 -14.88 -3.77 11.90
CA PHE A 206 -16.30 -4.04 12.11
C PHE A 206 -17.18 -3.21 11.16
N PHE A 207 -16.94 -1.91 11.07
CA PHE A 207 -17.66 -1.05 10.12
C PHE A 207 -17.36 -1.42 8.67
N GLY A 208 -16.12 -1.78 8.35
CA GLY A 208 -15.76 -2.27 7.01
C GLY A 208 -16.57 -3.49 6.61
N ARG A 209 -16.77 -4.46 7.51
CA ARG A 209 -17.61 -5.64 7.25
C ARG A 209 -19.07 -5.29 7.02
N ILE A 210 -19.65 -4.43 7.85
CA ILE A 210 -21.05 -4.02 7.72
C ILE A 210 -21.29 -3.27 6.40
N LEU A 211 -20.35 -2.41 6.02
CA LEU A 211 -20.46 -1.56 4.83
C LEU A 211 -19.95 -2.23 3.55
N GLY A 212 -19.43 -3.47 3.64
CA GLY A 212 -18.90 -4.19 2.49
C GLY A 212 -17.55 -3.63 1.99
N CYS A 213 -16.90 -2.72 2.73
CA CYS A 213 -15.60 -2.17 2.38
C CYS A 213 -14.51 -3.19 2.67
N ARG A 214 -13.84 -3.68 1.64
CA ARG A 214 -12.77 -4.67 1.77
C ARG A 214 -11.75 -4.54 0.65
N GLU A 215 -10.57 -5.04 0.91
CA GLU A 215 -9.51 -5.20 -0.08
C GLU A 215 -8.96 -6.62 -0.04
N LEU A 216 -8.39 -7.07 -1.15
CA LEU A 216 -7.76 -8.36 -1.30
C LEU A 216 -6.29 -8.25 -0.88
N VAL A 217 -5.89 -9.01 0.13
CA VAL A 217 -4.51 -9.04 0.66
C VAL A 217 -3.90 -10.39 0.34
N ILE A 218 -2.72 -10.37 -0.31
CA ILE A 218 -1.99 -11.55 -0.72
C ILE A 218 -0.57 -11.45 -0.20
N GLU A 219 -0.15 -12.43 0.58
CA GLU A 219 1.24 -12.57 1.03
C GLU A 219 1.93 -13.62 0.17
N SER A 220 3.11 -13.29 -0.31
CA SER A 220 3.91 -14.14 -1.19
C SER A 220 5.38 -14.06 -0.82
N THR A 221 6.12 -15.14 -1.05
CA THR A 221 7.59 -15.19 -0.94
C THR A 221 8.20 -15.39 -2.31
N THR A 222 9.51 -15.22 -2.43
CA THR A 222 10.25 -15.67 -3.60
C THR A 222 10.10 -17.19 -3.76
N ALA A 223 9.95 -17.68 -5.02
CA ALA A 223 9.77 -19.10 -5.33
C ALA A 223 11.11 -19.84 -5.40
#